data_5852588cd535765f8897c615c3395574
#
_entry.id   5852588cd535765f8897c615c3395574
#
_cell.length_a   1.000
_cell.length_b   1.000
_cell.length_c   1.000
_cell.angle_alpha   90.00
_cell.angle_beta   90.00
_cell.angle_gamma   90.00
#
_symmetry.space_group_name_H-M   'P 1'
#
loop_
_entity.id
_entity.type
_entity.pdbx_description
1 polymer ?
#
loop_
_entity_poly.entity_id
_entity_poly.type
_entity_poly.pdbx_seq_one_letter_code
_entity_poly.pdbx_strand_id
1 'polypeptide(L)'
;MEHISYPFFHSSNKTKYLCTLFLTKKRMNIRNELVKKIIEGIQDKKGQKIVVADLTEIEDTICNYFVICQGNSPSQVSVITDSIWDSVHKATGDKPLAIDGFRNAQWIAMDYSDVLVHIFLPEVREFYNIENLWADAKLTSIPDID
;
A
#
# COMPACT_ATOMS: atom_id res chain seq x y z
N MET A 1 -14.99 7.98 -3.43
CA MET A 1 -14.55 7.55 -2.22
C MET A 1 -13.93 8.60 -1.48
N GLU A 2 -14.54 8.98 -0.51
CA GLU A 2 -14.20 10.13 -0.04
C GLU A 2 -13.19 10.12 0.88
N HIS A 3 -13.02 9.28 1.68
CA HIS A 3 -12.06 9.33 2.62
C HIS A 3 -11.72 8.08 3.13
N ILE A 4 -10.57 7.83 3.08
CA ILE A 4 -9.92 6.98 3.98
C ILE A 4 -9.54 7.86 5.12
N SER A 5 -10.15 7.72 6.20
CA SER A 5 -9.81 8.56 7.25
C SER A 5 -8.74 7.93 8.07
N TYR A 6 -7.64 8.57 8.15
CA TYR A 6 -6.51 8.16 8.84
C TYR A 6 -6.45 8.83 10.15
N PRO A 7 -6.73 8.19 11.16
CA PRO A 7 -6.89 8.80 12.40
C PRO A 7 -5.67 9.25 13.08
N PHE A 8 -4.55 9.32 12.53
CA PHE A 8 -3.59 9.76 13.27
C PHE A 8 -2.49 9.97 12.81
N PHE A 9 -2.09 10.58 12.45
CA PHE A 9 -1.07 10.91 12.05
C PHE A 9 -0.37 11.63 12.94
N HIS A 10 -0.14 11.72 13.72
CA HIS A 10 0.52 12.37 14.51
C HIS A 10 1.40 12.00 15.07
N SER A 11 2.04 12.09 15.15
CA SER A 11 2.77 12.25 15.59
C SER A 11 3.68 12.32 16.18
N SER A 12 3.95 12.78 16.40
CA SER A 12 4.45 13.47 17.02
C SER A 12 5.30 13.23 18.03
N ASN A 13 5.86 12.47 18.23
CA ASN A 13 6.66 12.31 19.18
C ASN A 13 8.01 12.57 18.96
N LYS A 14 8.36 13.74 19.04
CA LYS A 14 9.70 14.20 18.92
C LYS A 14 10.66 13.63 19.93
N THR A 15 10.15 13.05 20.97
CA THR A 15 11.02 12.51 22.00
C THR A 15 11.67 11.20 21.66
N LYS A 16 11.36 10.65 20.51
CA LYS A 16 11.90 9.36 20.15
C LYS A 16 13.03 9.41 19.15
N TYR A 17 13.52 10.61 18.87
CA TYR A 17 14.55 10.74 17.88
C TYR A 17 15.89 10.08 18.26
N LEU A 18 16.11 9.87 19.52
CA LEU A 18 17.41 9.33 19.97
C LEU A 18 17.53 7.81 19.88
N CYS A 19 16.37 7.12 19.88
CA CYS A 19 16.39 5.69 19.65
C CYS A 19 16.28 5.36 18.18
N THR A 20 16.24 6.39 17.35
CA THR A 20 15.78 6.22 16.03
C THR A 20 16.81 5.79 15.07
N LEU A 21 18.07 6.02 15.31
CA LEU A 21 19.11 5.59 14.35
C LEU A 21 19.25 4.07 14.29
N PHE A 22 19.01 3.39 15.39
CA PHE A 22 19.09 1.94 15.44
C PHE A 22 17.79 1.31 14.96
N LEU A 23 16.65 1.98 15.27
CA LEU A 23 15.33 1.52 14.89
C LEU A 23 15.01 1.84 13.43
N THR A 24 15.63 2.87 12.84
CA THR A 24 15.38 3.23 11.46
C THR A 24 15.92 2.21 10.48
N LYS A 25 17.08 1.62 10.75
CA LYS A 25 17.61 0.59 9.86
C LYS A 25 16.78 -0.69 9.90
N LYS A 26 16.28 -1.02 11.09
CA LYS A 26 15.38 -2.17 11.26
C LYS A 26 14.00 -1.89 10.70
N ARG A 27 13.50 -0.65 10.84
CA ARG A 27 12.23 -0.23 10.24
C ARG A 27 12.27 -0.17 8.72
N MET A 28 13.37 0.30 8.14
CA MET A 28 13.53 0.30 6.68
C MET A 28 13.55 -1.12 6.12
N ASN A 29 14.14 -2.05 6.85
CA ASN A 29 14.19 -3.44 6.41
C ASN A 29 12.80 -4.11 6.53
N ILE A 30 12.06 -3.80 7.58
CA ILE A 30 10.71 -4.30 7.79
C ILE A 30 9.73 -3.72 6.75
N ARG A 31 9.90 -2.45 6.41
CA ARG A 31 9.06 -1.78 5.41
C ARG A 31 9.28 -2.37 4.02
N ASN A 32 10.52 -2.63 3.66
CA ASN A 32 10.83 -3.26 2.40
C ASN A 32 10.31 -4.69 2.33
N GLU A 33 10.33 -5.39 3.46
CA GLU A 33 9.77 -6.73 3.55
C GLU A 33 8.25 -6.71 3.41
N LEU A 34 7.58 -5.76 4.06
CA LEU A 34 6.13 -5.58 3.94
C LEU A 34 5.73 -5.27 2.50
N VAL A 35 6.40 -4.34 1.84
CA VAL A 35 6.16 -4.01 0.43
C VAL A 35 6.37 -5.23 -0.45
N LYS A 36 7.44 -6.00 -0.22
CA LYS A 36 7.68 -7.23 -0.96
C LYS A 36 6.56 -8.23 -0.82
N LYS A 37 6.08 -8.45 0.38
CA LYS A 37 4.99 -9.41 0.62
C LYS A 37 3.67 -8.96 0.04
N ILE A 38 3.43 -7.67 0.02
CA ILE A 38 2.27 -7.09 -0.67
C ILE A 38 2.37 -7.37 -2.17
N ILE A 39 3.51 -7.11 -2.78
CA ILE A 39 3.74 -7.36 -4.21
C ILE A 39 3.58 -8.85 -4.54
N GLU A 40 4.14 -9.72 -3.73
CA GLU A 40 3.99 -11.18 -3.91
C GLU A 40 2.52 -11.59 -3.88
N GLY A 41 1.75 -11.05 -2.93
CA GLY A 41 0.32 -11.32 -2.84
C GLY A 41 -0.45 -10.85 -4.07
N ILE A 42 -0.10 -9.68 -4.62
CA ILE A 42 -0.71 -9.16 -5.84
C ILE A 42 -0.38 -10.07 -7.03
N GLN A 43 0.88 -10.43 -7.17
CA GLN A 43 1.35 -11.25 -8.28
C GLN A 43 0.78 -12.66 -8.25
N ASP A 44 0.58 -13.22 -7.07
CA ASP A 44 0.01 -14.54 -6.90
C ASP A 44 -1.38 -14.67 -7.51
N LYS A 45 -2.14 -13.60 -7.53
CA LYS A 45 -3.48 -13.52 -8.14
C LYS A 45 -3.49 -12.73 -9.44
N LYS A 46 -2.33 -12.55 -10.05
CA LYS A 46 -2.18 -11.89 -11.36
C LYS A 46 -2.71 -10.46 -11.41
N GLY A 47 -2.58 -9.74 -10.32
CA GLY A 47 -2.81 -8.30 -10.32
C GLY A 47 -1.85 -7.61 -11.28
N GLN A 48 -2.31 -6.58 -11.96
CA GLN A 48 -1.57 -5.96 -13.04
C GLN A 48 -1.16 -4.53 -12.74
N LYS A 49 -0.23 -4.06 -13.49
CA LYS A 49 0.27 -2.68 -13.48
C LYS A 49 0.59 -2.19 -12.08
N ILE A 50 1.41 -2.95 -11.38
CA ILE A 50 1.83 -2.64 -10.02
C ILE A 50 2.80 -1.46 -10.04
N VAL A 51 2.50 -0.44 -9.26
CA VAL A 51 3.38 0.71 -9.08
C VAL A 51 3.60 0.90 -7.59
N VAL A 52 4.85 1.09 -7.21
CA VAL A 52 5.22 1.44 -5.84
C VAL A 52 5.66 2.90 -5.83
N ALA A 53 5.00 3.72 -5.04
CA ALA A 53 5.37 5.11 -4.83
C ALA A 53 6.11 5.24 -3.50
N ASP A 54 7.34 5.68 -3.57
CA ASP A 54 8.16 5.92 -2.39
C ASP A 54 7.97 7.36 -1.94
N LEU A 55 7.34 7.53 -0.79
CA LEU A 55 7.03 8.84 -0.21
C LEU A 55 7.97 9.20 0.94
N THR A 56 9.01 8.42 1.17
CA THR A 56 9.87 8.59 2.34
C THR A 56 10.61 9.93 2.37
N GLU A 57 10.86 10.52 1.21
CA GLU A 57 11.53 11.81 1.11
C GLU A 57 10.58 13.01 1.05
N ILE A 58 9.28 12.76 1.06
CA ILE A 58 8.27 13.80 1.01
C ILE A 58 7.79 14.07 2.44
N GLU A 59 7.76 15.34 2.81
CA GLU A 59 7.29 15.73 4.13
C GLU A 59 5.76 15.69 4.20
N ASP A 60 5.24 15.49 5.40
CA ASP A 60 3.81 15.53 5.69
C ASP A 60 2.96 14.50 4.95
N THR A 61 3.53 13.35 4.65
CA THR A 61 2.76 12.26 4.04
C THR A 61 2.13 11.36 5.09
N ILE A 62 1.03 10.73 4.71
CA ILE A 62 0.27 9.85 5.60
C ILE A 62 0.91 8.49 5.76
N CYS A 63 1.76 8.10 4.82
CA CYS A 63 2.46 6.83 4.87
C CYS A 63 3.78 6.95 4.13
N ASN A 64 4.59 5.90 4.18
CA ASN A 64 5.90 5.91 3.53
C ASN A 64 5.86 5.36 2.11
N TYR A 65 4.92 4.47 1.83
CA TYR A 65 4.78 3.87 0.51
C TYR A 65 3.32 3.74 0.13
N PHE A 66 3.03 3.96 -1.15
CA PHE A 66 1.78 3.53 -1.75
C PHE A 66 2.12 2.37 -2.66
N VAL A 67 1.33 1.33 -2.62
CA VAL A 67 1.38 0.25 -3.60
C VAL A 67 0.04 0.26 -4.35
N ILE A 68 0.10 0.43 -5.65
CA ILE A 68 -1.07 0.58 -6.49
C ILE A 68 -1.08 -0.55 -7.52
N CYS A 69 -2.19 -1.21 -7.67
CA CYS A 69 -2.36 -2.25 -8.69
C CYS A 69 -3.79 -2.27 -9.20
N GLN A 70 -4.07 -3.12 -10.14
CA GLN A 70 -5.41 -3.27 -10.68
C GLN A 70 -5.78 -4.71 -10.95
N GLY A 71 -7.07 -4.99 -10.87
CA GLY A 71 -7.68 -6.24 -11.29
C GLY A 71 -8.74 -5.95 -12.35
N ASN A 72 -9.06 -6.93 -13.17
CA ASN A 72 -9.96 -6.74 -14.31
C ASN A 72 -11.44 -6.89 -13.97
N SER A 73 -11.75 -7.34 -12.77
CA SER A 73 -13.13 -7.50 -12.30
C SER A 73 -13.23 -7.26 -10.80
N PRO A 74 -14.41 -6.94 -10.27
CA PRO A 74 -14.58 -6.84 -8.82
C PRO A 74 -14.17 -8.11 -8.07
N SER A 75 -14.42 -9.29 -8.64
CA SER A 75 -13.99 -10.55 -8.07
C SER A 75 -12.48 -10.65 -7.96
N GLN A 76 -11.77 -10.26 -9.00
CA GLN A 76 -10.31 -10.26 -8.99
C GLN A 76 -9.75 -9.25 -7.98
N VAL A 77 -10.33 -8.06 -7.91
CA VAL A 77 -9.94 -7.04 -6.92
C VAL A 77 -10.09 -7.59 -5.50
N SER A 78 -11.19 -8.28 -5.19
CA SER A 78 -11.41 -8.91 -3.89
C SER A 78 -10.40 -10.05 -3.63
N VAL A 79 -10.14 -10.88 -4.61
CA VAL A 79 -9.20 -12.00 -4.50
C VAL A 79 -7.77 -11.50 -4.28
N ILE A 80 -7.37 -10.43 -4.96
CA ILE A 80 -6.06 -9.80 -4.75
C ILE A 80 -5.96 -9.29 -3.31
N THR A 81 -7.01 -8.66 -2.81
CA THR A 81 -7.06 -8.17 -1.42
C THR A 81 -6.84 -9.28 -0.42
N ASP A 82 -7.54 -10.40 -0.58
CA ASP A 82 -7.38 -11.57 0.29
C ASP A 82 -5.98 -12.17 0.19
N SER A 83 -5.42 -12.21 -1.00
CA SER A 83 -4.07 -12.71 -1.23
C SER A 83 -3.01 -11.85 -0.55
N ILE A 84 -3.15 -10.55 -0.60
CA ILE A 84 -2.25 -9.61 0.10
C ILE A 84 -2.35 -9.85 1.61
N TRP A 85 -3.57 -9.95 2.12
CA TRP A 85 -3.80 -10.19 3.55
C TRP A 85 -3.08 -11.47 4.00
N ASP A 86 -3.25 -12.55 3.26
CA ASP A 86 -2.63 -13.84 3.57
C ASP A 86 -1.10 -13.78 3.46
N SER A 87 -0.57 -13.18 2.41
CA SER A 87 0.86 -13.07 2.19
C SER A 87 1.56 -12.31 3.31
N VAL A 88 0.99 -11.17 3.71
CA VAL A 88 1.55 -10.35 4.78
C VAL A 88 1.41 -11.07 6.13
N HIS A 89 0.24 -11.63 6.40
CA HIS A 89 -0.02 -12.30 7.69
C HIS A 89 0.89 -13.51 7.90
N LYS A 90 1.10 -14.32 6.88
CA LYS A 90 2.01 -15.47 6.96
C LYS A 90 3.46 -15.06 7.19
N ALA A 91 3.88 -13.97 6.61
CA ALA A 91 5.28 -13.54 6.69
C ALA A 91 5.60 -12.74 7.97
N THR A 92 4.66 -11.90 8.41
CA THR A 92 4.94 -10.95 9.50
C THR A 92 4.02 -11.09 10.70
N GLY A 93 2.89 -11.77 10.55
CA GLY A 93 1.83 -11.82 11.57
C GLY A 93 0.97 -10.57 11.60
N ASP A 94 1.29 -9.56 10.78
CA ASP A 94 0.55 -8.30 10.79
C ASP A 94 -0.78 -8.41 10.07
N LYS A 95 -1.69 -7.56 10.48
CA LYS A 95 -3.00 -7.40 9.84
C LYS A 95 -3.15 -5.95 9.43
N PRO A 96 -3.92 -5.66 8.38
CA PRO A 96 -4.20 -4.27 8.06
C PRO A 96 -5.00 -3.62 9.19
N LEU A 97 -4.74 -2.34 9.44
CA LEU A 97 -5.47 -1.56 10.41
C LEU A 97 -6.91 -1.29 9.94
N ALA A 98 -7.09 -1.18 8.65
CA ALA A 98 -8.38 -0.96 8.03
C ALA A 98 -8.38 -1.45 6.59
N ILE A 99 -9.52 -1.90 6.11
CA ILE A 99 -9.76 -2.22 4.71
C ILE A 99 -11.07 -1.53 4.32
N ASP A 100 -11.00 -0.65 3.32
CA ASP A 100 -12.15 0.07 2.83
C ASP A 100 -12.46 -0.30 1.38
N GLY A 101 -13.73 -0.24 1.01
CA GLY A 101 -14.18 -0.47 -0.38
C GLY A 101 -14.42 -1.92 -0.73
N PHE A 102 -14.33 -2.82 0.22
CA PHE A 102 -14.48 -4.26 -0.04
C PHE A 102 -15.86 -4.63 -0.60
N ARG A 103 -16.87 -3.89 -0.22
CA ARG A 103 -18.26 -4.20 -0.60
C ARG A 103 -18.51 -4.10 -2.10
N ASN A 104 -18.03 -3.03 -2.74
CA ASN A 104 -18.22 -2.83 -4.18
C ASN A 104 -17.04 -3.37 -4.98
N ALA A 105 -15.90 -3.52 -4.36
CA ALA A 105 -14.68 -4.03 -4.97
C ALA A 105 -14.27 -3.33 -6.27
N GLN A 106 -14.54 -2.03 -6.36
CA GLN A 106 -14.07 -1.18 -7.45
C GLN A 106 -12.76 -0.49 -7.12
N TRP A 107 -12.60 -0.16 -5.87
CA TRP A 107 -11.37 0.40 -5.30
C TRP A 107 -11.30 -0.04 -3.85
N ILE A 108 -10.40 -0.93 -3.57
CA ILE A 108 -10.13 -1.37 -2.19
C ILE A 108 -8.84 -0.76 -1.72
N ALA A 109 -8.87 -0.18 -0.54
CA ALA A 109 -7.69 0.36 0.12
C ALA A 109 -7.40 -0.45 1.38
N MET A 110 -6.15 -0.90 1.53
CA MET A 110 -5.69 -1.62 2.71
C MET A 110 -4.64 -0.77 3.44
N ASP A 111 -4.90 -0.45 4.69
CA ASP A 111 -4.03 0.39 5.49
C ASP A 111 -3.15 -0.46 6.40
N TYR A 112 -1.85 -0.49 6.11
CA TYR A 112 -0.85 -1.14 6.95
C TYR A 112 -0.01 -0.14 7.74
N SER A 113 -0.52 1.08 7.95
CA SER A 113 0.18 2.16 8.65
C SER A 113 1.30 2.81 7.82
N ASP A 114 2.39 2.10 7.60
CA ASP A 114 3.51 2.62 6.81
C ASP A 114 3.29 2.45 5.30
N VAL A 115 2.43 1.55 4.92
CA VAL A 115 2.14 1.23 3.51
C VAL A 115 0.64 1.26 3.30
N LEU A 116 0.21 1.97 2.29
CA LEU A 116 -1.18 2.00 1.88
C LEU A 116 -1.29 1.31 0.52
N VAL A 117 -2.11 0.27 0.45
CA VAL A 117 -2.29 -0.48 -0.77
C VAL A 117 -3.60 -0.07 -1.42
N HIS A 118 -3.56 0.21 -2.72
CA HIS A 118 -4.75 0.54 -3.50
C HIS A 118 -4.91 -0.48 -4.61
N ILE A 119 -6.06 -1.14 -4.64
CA ILE A 119 -6.40 -2.14 -5.65
C ILE A 119 -7.62 -1.63 -6.40
N PHE A 120 -7.48 -1.36 -7.70
CA PHE A 120 -8.50 -0.70 -8.50
C PHE A 120 -9.02 -1.57 -9.63
N LEU A 121 -10.23 -1.29 -10.07
CA LEU A 121 -10.60 -1.59 -11.45
C LEU A 121 -9.91 -0.58 -12.38
N PRO A 122 -9.57 -0.96 -13.63
CA PRO A 122 -8.84 -0.06 -14.52
C PRO A 122 -9.51 1.31 -14.73
N GLU A 123 -10.80 1.36 -14.92
CA GLU A 123 -11.51 2.60 -15.16
C GLU A 123 -11.55 3.50 -13.93
N VAL A 124 -11.62 2.92 -12.76
CA VAL A 124 -11.61 3.67 -11.49
C VAL A 124 -10.22 4.24 -11.23
N ARG A 125 -9.18 3.45 -11.52
CA ARG A 125 -7.79 3.90 -11.40
C ARG A 125 -7.52 5.11 -12.29
N GLU A 126 -7.95 5.02 -13.54
CA GLU A 126 -7.80 6.10 -14.50
C GLU A 126 -8.56 7.36 -14.07
N PHE A 127 -9.77 7.20 -13.59
CA PHE A 127 -10.60 8.31 -13.16
C PHE A 127 -9.99 9.08 -11.99
N TYR A 128 -9.56 8.39 -10.95
CA TYR A 128 -9.01 9.03 -9.76
C TYR A 128 -7.54 9.42 -9.90
N ASN A 129 -6.79 8.65 -10.68
CA ASN A 129 -5.40 8.94 -11.03
C ASN A 129 -4.55 9.39 -9.85
N ILE A 130 -4.60 8.65 -8.75
CA ILE A 130 -3.91 9.02 -7.52
C ILE A 130 -2.38 9.03 -7.67
N GLU A 131 -1.85 8.32 -8.65
CA GLU A 131 -0.42 8.29 -8.94
C GLU A 131 0.11 9.68 -9.27
N ASN A 132 -0.71 10.52 -9.91
CA ASN A 132 -0.31 11.87 -10.26
C ASN A 132 -0.46 12.88 -9.12
N LEU A 133 -1.15 12.53 -8.05
CA LEU A 133 -1.23 13.38 -6.89
C LEU A 133 0.11 13.49 -6.16
N TRP A 134 0.98 12.52 -6.39
CA TRP A 134 2.29 12.47 -5.76
C TRP A 134 3.39 12.56 -6.81
N ALA A 135 3.34 13.63 -7.60
CA ALA A 135 4.29 13.84 -8.70
C ALA A 135 5.75 13.87 -8.25
N ASP A 136 5.99 14.24 -6.99
CA ASP A 136 7.34 14.28 -6.43
C ASP A 136 7.80 12.92 -5.88
N ALA A 137 6.93 11.94 -5.84
CA ALA A 137 7.27 10.62 -5.36
C ALA A 137 8.12 9.85 -6.37
N LYS A 138 8.99 9.01 -5.85
CA LYS A 138 9.74 8.10 -6.70
C LYS A 138 8.85 6.90 -7.04
N LEU A 139 8.45 6.80 -8.29
CA LEU A 139 7.59 5.73 -8.76
C LEU A 139 8.41 4.58 -9.37
N THR A 140 8.12 3.37 -8.95
CA THR A 140 8.74 2.17 -9.51
C THR A 140 7.63 1.26 -10.04
N SER A 141 7.69 0.92 -11.31
CA SER A 141 6.76 -0.03 -11.92
C SER A 141 7.30 -1.45 -11.79
N ILE A 142 6.45 -2.35 -11.37
CA ILE A 142 6.79 -3.77 -11.25
C ILE A 142 6.19 -4.49 -12.46
N PRO A 143 6.98 -5.28 -13.20
CA PRO A 143 6.45 -6.00 -14.36
C PRO A 143 5.34 -6.97 -14.00
N ASP A 144 4.39 -7.10 -14.90
CA ASP A 144 3.31 -8.06 -14.74
C ASP A 144 3.85 -9.48 -14.90
N ILE A 145 3.26 -10.41 -14.17
CA ILE A 145 3.60 -11.84 -14.29
C ILE A 145 2.51 -12.52 -15.10
N ASP A 146 2.91 -13.20 -16.12
CA ASP A 146 2.00 -13.99 -16.96
C ASP A 146 1.61 -15.32 -16.32
#